data_2ec7bc3cb18db62f51ce918d988239c0
#
_entry.id   2ec7bc3cb18db62f51ce918d988239c0
#
_cell.length_a   1.000
_cell.length_b   1.000
_cell.length_c   1.000
_cell.angle_alpha   90.00
_cell.angle_beta   90.00
_cell.angle_gamma   90.00
#
_symmetry.space_group_name_H-M   'P 1'
#
loop_
_entity.id
_entity.type
_entity.pdbx_description
1 polymer ?
#
loop_
_entity_poly.entity_id
_entity_poly.type
_entity_poly.pdbx_seq_one_letter_code
_entity_poly.pdbx_strand_id
1 'polypeptide(L)'
;MKRVIVCCDGTWDDTGNESADTNVFRIARAIHATQHTDGVMQIVLYLRGVGTSGLRIERLVEGAIGLGVDDNIRSAYMFIAQNYVPGDDIFLFGFSRGAYTARSLAGLISACGILKREKLGDLPDAWTYYRSELPLPHQHSPQDFLTKYNTDSHSDARIKFLGVWDTVGALGVPPGLFPAGNARQFAFHNTSPCAAMEHGCHALAIDEHRHDFVPTLWTEPAPAGVEIEQVWFTGAHGDVGGGYVTRALADIPLVWMAKKAEQDGLALDWTCLPNPTDLQNLAPSHDSSSGLFSFDRFSPTFREVLQKPFEVSGFQRLYAPLDGNGNRLQTINEKVHRSVVSRYRKPASICSVDKDGTFGSAIYESLNLSPLFPGSGTLAEAAIAD
;
A
#
# COMPACT_ATOMS: atom_id res chain seq x y z
N MET A 1 21.06 11.67 14.96
CA MET A 1 20.22 11.27 13.82
C MET A 1 20.19 9.74 13.75
N LYS A 2 19.03 9.16 13.64
CA LYS A 2 18.80 7.74 13.37
C LYS A 2 17.61 7.62 12.42
N ARG A 3 17.35 6.41 11.93
CA ARG A 3 16.14 6.11 11.14
C ARG A 3 15.16 5.33 12.01
N VAL A 4 13.92 5.77 12.03
CA VAL A 4 12.78 5.12 12.73
C VAL A 4 11.89 4.51 11.66
N ILE A 5 11.81 3.20 11.63
CA ILE A 5 11.14 2.47 10.57
C ILE A 5 9.92 1.72 11.13
N VAL A 6 8.79 1.82 10.45
CA VAL A 6 7.58 1.04 10.76
C VAL A 6 7.16 0.26 9.53
N CYS A 7 6.99 -1.05 9.69
CA CYS A 7 6.57 -1.98 8.66
C CYS A 7 5.22 -2.58 9.06
N CYS A 8 4.15 -2.23 8.34
CA CYS A 8 2.78 -2.67 8.60
C CYS A 8 2.36 -3.74 7.59
N ASP A 9 2.26 -4.99 8.01
CA ASP A 9 1.97 -6.09 7.09
C ASP A 9 0.48 -6.30 6.83
N GLY A 10 0.20 -6.96 5.72
CA GLY A 10 -1.13 -7.40 5.32
C GLY A 10 -1.60 -8.63 6.10
N THR A 11 -2.87 -8.98 5.96
CA THR A 11 -3.54 -10.04 6.74
C THR A 11 -3.31 -11.47 6.24
N TRP A 12 -2.40 -11.68 5.31
CA TRP A 12 -2.19 -12.97 4.63
C TRP A 12 -1.16 -13.87 5.31
N ASP A 13 -0.80 -13.58 6.55
CA ASP A 13 0.17 -14.41 7.27
C ASP A 13 -0.49 -15.71 7.78
N ASP A 14 -0.69 -16.66 6.86
CA ASP A 14 -0.86 -18.07 7.23
C ASP A 14 0.54 -18.64 7.46
N THR A 15 1.15 -18.19 8.56
CA THR A 15 2.56 -18.41 8.95
C THR A 15 2.92 -19.86 9.28
N GLY A 16 2.25 -20.81 8.65
CA GLY A 16 2.70 -22.21 8.64
C GLY A 16 3.74 -22.52 7.58
N ASN A 17 4.00 -21.63 6.64
CA ASN A 17 4.87 -21.89 5.50
C ASN A 17 5.85 -20.72 5.30
N GLU A 18 7.11 -20.88 5.69
CA GLU A 18 8.20 -19.90 5.55
C GLU A 18 8.42 -19.39 4.10
N SER A 19 7.74 -20.03 3.13
CA SER A 19 7.84 -19.70 1.71
C SER A 19 6.89 -18.60 1.22
N ALA A 20 5.97 -18.13 2.06
CA ALA A 20 4.92 -17.18 1.68
C ALA A 20 5.12 -15.76 2.26
N ASP A 21 6.37 -15.32 2.44
CA ASP A 21 6.70 -14.01 2.98
C ASP A 21 6.17 -12.86 2.11
N THR A 22 5.58 -11.84 2.74
CA THR A 22 5.19 -10.60 2.08
C THR A 22 6.42 -9.72 1.79
N ASN A 23 6.27 -8.75 0.88
CA ASN A 23 7.32 -7.78 0.58
C ASN A 23 7.60 -6.86 1.78
N VAL A 24 6.62 -6.58 2.63
CA VAL A 24 6.80 -5.83 3.88
C VAL A 24 7.70 -6.60 4.85
N PHE A 25 7.43 -7.89 5.04
CA PHE A 25 8.28 -8.73 5.91
C PHE A 25 9.72 -8.84 5.36
N ARG A 26 9.86 -8.99 4.05
CA ARG A 26 11.17 -9.10 3.39
C ARG A 26 11.98 -7.81 3.49
N ILE A 27 11.36 -6.64 3.33
CA ILE A 27 12.02 -5.34 3.58
C ILE A 27 12.40 -5.22 5.05
N ALA A 28 11.49 -5.52 5.98
CA ALA A 28 11.77 -5.44 7.40
C ALA A 28 12.98 -6.29 7.80
N ARG A 29 13.10 -7.50 7.21
CA ARG A 29 14.25 -8.39 7.43
C ARG A 29 15.55 -7.87 6.79
N ALA A 30 15.46 -7.15 5.68
CA ALA A 30 16.61 -6.59 4.98
C ALA A 30 17.13 -5.28 5.60
N ILE A 31 16.39 -4.65 6.51
CA ILE A 31 16.84 -3.42 7.18
C ILE A 31 17.90 -3.77 8.22
N HIS A 32 19.10 -3.23 8.06
CA HIS A 32 20.15 -3.39 9.06
C HIS A 32 19.77 -2.74 10.38
N ALA A 33 19.63 -3.52 11.45
CA ALA A 33 19.32 -3.01 12.78
C ALA A 33 20.50 -2.28 13.43
N THR A 34 21.73 -2.58 13.04
CA THR A 34 22.95 -2.01 13.61
C THR A 34 23.95 -1.65 12.52
N GLN A 35 24.46 -0.43 12.60
CA GLN A 35 25.58 0.14 11.85
C GLN A 35 25.75 -0.35 10.40
N HIS A 36 25.05 0.31 9.52
CA HIS A 36 25.43 0.35 8.11
C HIS A 36 26.74 1.14 7.92
N THR A 37 27.34 1.08 6.75
CA THR A 37 28.56 1.81 6.37
C THR A 37 28.53 3.32 6.62
N ASP A 38 27.31 3.91 6.72
CA ASP A 38 27.10 5.33 7.05
C ASP A 38 27.08 5.63 8.56
N GLY A 39 27.14 4.61 9.41
CA GLY A 39 27.13 4.76 10.87
C GLY A 39 25.78 5.20 11.48
N VAL A 40 24.70 5.33 10.66
CA VAL A 40 23.38 5.74 11.12
C VAL A 40 22.62 4.54 11.70
N MET A 41 22.19 4.64 12.95
CA MET A 41 21.38 3.61 13.60
C MET A 41 20.00 3.53 12.95
N GLN A 42 19.47 2.34 12.76
CA GLN A 42 18.12 2.06 12.30
C GLN A 42 17.36 1.24 13.33
N ILE A 43 16.15 1.65 13.69
CA ILE A 43 15.26 0.91 14.59
C ILE A 43 13.98 0.58 13.85
N VAL A 44 13.55 -0.67 13.93
CA VAL A 44 12.43 -1.20 13.14
C VAL A 44 11.34 -1.73 14.05
N LEU A 45 10.11 -1.32 13.80
CA LEU A 45 8.91 -1.96 14.30
C LEU A 45 8.25 -2.70 13.14
N TYR A 46 8.06 -4.02 13.29
CA TYR A 46 7.25 -4.82 12.39
C TYR A 46 5.93 -5.15 13.07
N LEU A 47 4.83 -4.75 12.42
CA LEU A 47 3.47 -5.04 12.86
C LEU A 47 2.85 -6.06 11.91
N ARG A 48 2.43 -7.19 12.47
CA ARG A 48 1.68 -8.20 11.72
C ARG A 48 0.31 -7.67 11.35
N GLY A 49 -0.21 -8.16 10.23
CA GLY A 49 -1.59 -7.89 9.83
C GLY A 49 -2.61 -8.37 10.87
N VAL A 50 -3.71 -7.63 11.00
CA VAL A 50 -4.81 -7.98 11.90
C VAL A 50 -5.54 -9.23 11.40
N GLY A 51 -5.81 -10.21 12.28
CA GLY A 51 -6.63 -11.39 11.97
C GLY A 51 -5.88 -12.71 11.82
N THR A 52 -4.64 -12.83 12.31
CA THR A 52 -3.79 -14.04 12.22
C THR A 52 -4.18 -15.18 13.15
N SER A 53 -5.22 -15.07 13.97
CA SER A 53 -5.64 -16.15 14.88
C SER A 53 -6.68 -17.07 14.24
N GLY A 54 -6.26 -18.00 13.40
CA GLY A 54 -6.86 -19.31 13.17
C GLY A 54 -8.29 -19.42 12.62
N LEU A 55 -8.93 -18.37 12.12
CA LEU A 55 -10.28 -18.42 11.55
C LEU A 55 -10.31 -17.71 10.19
N ARG A 56 -10.71 -18.47 9.19
CA ARG A 56 -10.80 -18.13 7.77
C ARG A 56 -11.29 -16.71 7.50
N ILE A 57 -10.79 -16.15 6.41
CA ILE A 57 -11.08 -14.86 5.77
C ILE A 57 -12.57 -14.42 5.85
N GLU A 58 -13.51 -15.34 5.88
CA GLU A 58 -14.96 -15.09 5.96
C GLU A 58 -15.38 -14.31 7.23
N ARG A 59 -14.67 -14.43 8.35
CA ARG A 59 -14.95 -13.63 9.56
C ARG A 59 -14.27 -12.28 9.58
N LEU A 60 -13.32 -12.05 8.69
CA LEU A 60 -12.64 -10.76 8.52
C LEU A 60 -13.50 -9.72 7.83
N VAL A 61 -14.54 -10.17 7.11
CA VAL A 61 -15.51 -9.30 6.44
C VAL A 61 -16.56 -8.74 7.41
N GLU A 62 -16.79 -9.37 8.56
CA GLU A 62 -18.00 -9.12 9.39
C GLU A 62 -17.83 -8.25 10.63
N GLY A 63 -16.84 -7.40 10.76
CA GLY A 63 -16.87 -6.38 11.81
C GLY A 63 -15.69 -6.26 12.79
N ALA A 64 -14.71 -7.18 12.78
CA ALA A 64 -13.50 -7.04 13.61
C ALA A 64 -12.40 -6.19 12.94
N ILE A 65 -12.64 -5.76 11.69
CA ILE A 65 -11.62 -5.17 10.80
C ILE A 65 -11.19 -3.78 11.27
N GLY A 66 -12.11 -2.96 11.77
CA GLY A 66 -11.80 -1.59 12.18
C GLY A 66 -10.96 -1.50 13.45
N LEU A 67 -11.25 -2.32 14.45
CA LEU A 67 -10.63 -2.22 15.77
C LEU A 67 -9.12 -2.55 15.74
N GLY A 68 -8.73 -3.59 15.02
CA GLY A 68 -7.33 -3.99 14.96
C GLY A 68 -6.43 -3.03 14.13
N VAL A 69 -6.99 -2.39 13.09
CA VAL A 69 -6.29 -1.37 12.31
C VAL A 69 -6.02 -0.14 13.16
N ASP A 70 -7.02 0.34 13.90
CA ASP A 70 -6.90 1.48 14.80
C ASP A 70 -5.84 1.24 15.90
N ASP A 71 -5.78 0.02 16.44
CA ASP A 71 -4.78 -0.37 17.44
C ASP A 71 -3.37 -0.41 16.84
N ASN A 72 -3.21 -0.91 15.63
CA ASN A 72 -1.94 -0.90 14.92
C ASN A 72 -1.45 0.52 14.62
N ILE A 73 -2.32 1.43 14.20
CA ILE A 73 -1.96 2.83 13.96
C ILE A 73 -1.48 3.50 15.26
N ARG A 74 -2.23 3.33 16.36
CA ARG A 74 -1.85 3.90 17.67
C ARG A 74 -0.57 3.30 18.23
N SER A 75 -0.37 1.99 18.07
CA SER A 75 0.85 1.29 18.49
C SER A 75 2.07 1.76 17.69
N ALA A 76 1.93 1.92 16.38
CA ALA A 76 2.97 2.47 15.52
C ALA A 76 3.31 3.92 15.86
N TYR A 77 2.29 4.75 16.09
CA TYR A 77 2.48 6.13 16.51
C TYR A 77 3.20 6.20 17.86
N MET A 78 2.78 5.39 18.83
CA MET A 78 3.42 5.32 20.14
C MET A 78 4.90 4.92 20.03
N PHE A 79 5.22 3.93 19.18
CA PHE A 79 6.60 3.53 18.92
C PHE A 79 7.43 4.69 18.35
N ILE A 80 6.89 5.41 17.36
CA ILE A 80 7.58 6.58 16.80
C ILE A 80 7.77 7.63 17.88
N ALA A 81 6.72 8.03 18.61
CA ALA A 81 6.76 9.07 19.61
C ALA A 81 7.71 8.76 20.78
N GLN A 82 7.88 7.49 21.14
CA GLN A 82 8.85 7.06 22.15
C GLN A 82 10.29 7.14 21.67
N ASN A 83 10.53 7.00 20.38
CA ASN A 83 11.88 6.87 19.84
C ASN A 83 12.36 8.09 19.07
N TYR A 84 11.48 8.90 18.51
CA TYR A 84 11.80 10.05 17.68
C TYR A 84 12.48 11.17 18.47
N VAL A 85 13.49 11.77 17.87
CA VAL A 85 14.04 13.07 18.26
C VAL A 85 14.18 13.94 17.00
N PRO A 86 14.10 15.28 17.11
CA PRO A 86 14.26 16.17 15.96
C PRO A 86 15.51 15.86 15.15
N GLY A 87 15.34 15.73 13.84
CA GLY A 87 16.40 15.37 12.90
C GLY A 87 16.53 13.86 12.60
N ASP A 88 15.67 13.02 13.17
CA ASP A 88 15.55 11.61 12.76
C ASP A 88 14.70 11.48 11.49
N ASP A 89 15.05 10.53 10.63
CA ASP A 89 14.28 10.17 9.45
C ASP A 89 13.24 9.09 9.78
N ILE A 90 12.03 9.23 9.25
CA ILE A 90 10.95 8.26 9.42
C ILE A 90 10.68 7.56 8.08
N PHE A 91 10.67 6.22 8.11
CA PHE A 91 10.32 5.38 6.97
C PHE A 91 9.11 4.52 7.33
N LEU A 92 8.09 4.53 6.48
CA LEU A 92 6.89 3.73 6.67
C LEU A 92 6.71 2.78 5.49
N PHE A 93 6.39 1.53 5.78
CA PHE A 93 6.07 0.53 4.78
C PHE A 93 4.75 -0.15 5.09
N GLY A 94 4.00 -0.53 4.04
CA GLY A 94 2.76 -1.26 4.24
C GLY A 94 2.27 -2.03 3.02
N PHE A 95 1.56 -3.13 3.25
CA PHE A 95 0.90 -3.91 2.21
C PHE A 95 -0.58 -4.08 2.53
N SER A 96 -1.45 -3.97 1.50
CA SER A 96 -2.88 -4.24 1.67
C SER A 96 -3.50 -3.36 2.78
N ARG A 97 -4.11 -3.93 3.81
CA ARG A 97 -4.60 -3.22 5.01
C ARG A 97 -3.46 -2.63 5.84
N GLY A 98 -2.27 -3.21 5.81
CA GLY A 98 -1.07 -2.61 6.41
C GLY A 98 -0.63 -1.34 5.65
N ALA A 99 -0.82 -1.28 4.34
CA ALA A 99 -0.62 -0.06 3.55
C ALA A 99 -1.58 1.05 4.00
N TYR A 100 -2.82 0.69 4.25
CA TYR A 100 -3.80 1.59 4.82
C TYR A 100 -3.42 2.07 6.22
N THR A 101 -2.91 1.16 7.08
CA THR A 101 -2.36 1.51 8.41
C THR A 101 -1.21 2.50 8.30
N ALA A 102 -0.24 2.26 7.41
CA ALA A 102 0.91 3.15 7.21
C ALA A 102 0.50 4.54 6.70
N ARG A 103 -0.46 4.60 5.76
CA ARG A 103 -1.00 5.87 5.25
C ARG A 103 -1.78 6.63 6.33
N SER A 104 -2.56 5.94 7.14
CA SER A 104 -3.31 6.55 8.25
C SER A 104 -2.37 7.06 9.36
N LEU A 105 -1.29 6.33 9.65
CA LEU A 105 -0.23 6.78 10.54
C LEU A 105 0.44 8.07 10.03
N ALA A 106 0.74 8.13 8.73
CA ALA A 106 1.26 9.32 8.10
C ALA A 106 0.28 10.50 8.22
N GLY A 107 -1.01 10.27 8.03
CA GLY A 107 -2.06 11.27 8.23
C GLY A 107 -2.15 11.76 9.68
N LEU A 108 -2.05 10.86 10.66
CA LEU A 108 -2.05 11.22 12.09
C LEU A 108 -0.85 12.09 12.44
N ILE A 109 0.35 11.74 11.96
CA ILE A 109 1.56 12.56 12.14
C ILE A 109 1.39 13.93 11.47
N SER A 110 0.81 13.96 10.26
CA SER A 110 0.56 15.21 9.54
C SER A 110 -0.43 16.14 10.26
N ALA A 111 -1.45 15.57 10.92
CA ALA A 111 -2.48 16.32 11.61
C ALA A 111 -2.06 16.79 13.02
N CYS A 112 -1.29 15.98 13.74
CA CYS A 112 -0.98 16.20 15.16
C CYS A 112 0.50 16.43 15.45
N GLY A 113 1.39 16.23 14.48
CA GLY A 113 2.82 16.10 14.76
C GLY A 113 3.12 14.78 15.49
N ILE A 114 4.30 14.70 16.09
CA ILE A 114 4.70 13.58 16.95
C ILE A 114 4.72 14.08 18.40
N LEU A 115 3.86 13.56 19.25
CA LEU A 115 3.80 13.90 20.67
C LEU A 115 5.16 13.73 21.33
N LYS A 116 5.56 14.70 22.15
CA LYS A 116 6.75 14.56 22.99
C LYS A 116 6.56 13.45 24.02
N ARG A 117 7.65 12.83 24.46
CA ARG A 117 7.60 11.68 25.38
C ARG A 117 6.80 11.93 26.64
N GLU A 118 6.93 13.10 27.22
CA GLU A 118 6.18 13.55 28.41
C GLU A 118 4.69 13.79 28.15
N LYS A 119 4.29 13.79 26.87
CA LYS A 119 2.91 14.01 26.41
C LYS A 119 2.26 12.79 25.77
N LEU A 120 2.86 11.62 25.90
CA LEU A 120 2.30 10.37 25.35
C LEU A 120 0.92 10.01 25.89
N GLY A 121 0.58 10.50 27.10
CA GLY A 121 -0.76 10.38 27.68
C GLY A 121 -1.86 11.08 26.87
N ASP A 122 -1.51 12.04 26.02
CA ASP A 122 -2.43 12.81 25.18
C ASP A 122 -2.73 12.12 23.83
N LEU A 123 -2.23 10.90 23.61
CA LEU A 123 -2.51 10.13 22.39
C LEU A 123 -4.02 9.91 22.14
N PRO A 124 -4.90 9.67 23.14
CA PRO A 124 -6.34 9.59 22.92
C PRO A 124 -6.93 10.89 22.36
N ASP A 125 -6.40 12.05 22.75
CA ASP A 125 -6.81 13.35 22.24
C ASP A 125 -6.34 13.56 20.79
N ALA A 126 -5.08 13.20 20.49
CA ALA A 126 -4.56 13.21 19.13
C ALA A 126 -5.37 12.29 18.20
N TRP A 127 -5.71 11.11 18.68
CA TRP A 127 -6.54 10.16 17.94
C TRP A 127 -7.95 10.72 17.69
N THR A 128 -8.57 11.30 18.72
CA THR A 128 -9.89 11.94 18.63
C THR A 128 -9.87 13.10 17.65
N TYR A 129 -8.85 13.96 17.74
CA TYR A 129 -8.67 15.08 16.81
C TYR A 129 -8.51 14.61 15.37
N TYR A 130 -7.62 13.62 15.14
CA TYR A 130 -7.42 13.03 13.83
C TYR A 130 -8.69 12.43 13.26
N ARG A 131 -9.57 11.84 14.08
CA ARG A 131 -10.80 11.16 13.62
C ARG A 131 -12.07 12.02 13.58
N SER A 132 -12.18 13.07 14.36
CA SER A 132 -13.48 13.69 14.64
C SER A 132 -13.83 14.89 13.77
N GLU A 133 -12.87 15.56 13.14
CA GLU A 133 -13.10 16.91 12.63
C GLU A 133 -12.96 17.06 11.13
N LEU A 134 -13.09 16.01 10.39
CA LEU A 134 -12.74 16.03 8.99
C LEU A 134 -13.86 16.36 8.03
N PRO A 135 -13.74 17.52 7.36
CA PRO A 135 -14.02 17.53 5.94
C PRO A 135 -12.86 16.94 5.11
N LEU A 136 -11.58 17.24 5.40
CA LEU A 136 -10.45 16.74 4.61
C LEU A 136 -9.13 16.81 5.43
N PRO A 137 -8.30 15.75 5.49
CA PRO A 137 -7.06 15.68 6.28
C PRO A 137 -6.01 16.76 5.98
N HIS A 138 -5.98 17.32 4.78
CA HIS A 138 -5.05 18.38 4.42
C HIS A 138 -5.42 19.75 5.01
N GLN A 139 -6.55 19.87 5.70
CA GLN A 139 -6.99 21.08 6.39
C GLN A 139 -6.59 21.11 7.88
N HIS A 140 -6.05 19.99 8.41
CA HIS A 140 -5.57 19.93 9.78
C HIS A 140 -4.08 20.21 9.85
N SER A 141 -3.71 21.13 10.71
CA SER A 141 -2.31 21.40 11.01
C SER A 141 -1.97 20.95 12.44
N PRO A 142 -0.72 20.53 12.69
CA PRO A 142 -0.28 20.25 14.05
C PRO A 142 -0.46 21.45 14.97
N GLN A 143 -0.38 22.66 14.43
CA GLN A 143 -0.55 23.90 15.21
C GLN A 143 -1.97 24.05 15.77
N ASP A 144 -2.99 23.68 14.98
CA ASP A 144 -4.40 23.72 15.44
C ASP A 144 -4.63 22.68 16.53
N PHE A 145 -4.07 21.47 16.38
CA PHE A 145 -4.11 20.42 17.39
C PHE A 145 -3.47 20.88 18.71
N LEU A 146 -2.24 21.40 18.65
CA LEU A 146 -1.49 21.85 19.81
C LEU A 146 -2.26 22.94 20.57
N THR A 147 -2.86 23.89 19.85
CA THR A 147 -3.65 24.98 20.43
C THR A 147 -4.93 24.44 21.07
N LYS A 148 -5.66 23.54 20.39
CA LYS A 148 -6.95 23.03 20.86
C LYS A 148 -6.82 22.17 22.12
N TYR A 149 -5.82 21.30 22.19
CA TYR A 149 -5.64 20.35 23.31
C TYR A 149 -4.60 20.81 24.32
N ASN A 150 -4.00 21.99 24.14
CA ASN A 150 -2.97 22.54 25.02
C ASN A 150 -1.86 21.53 25.34
N THR A 151 -1.42 20.82 24.33
CA THR A 151 -0.41 19.77 24.41
C THR A 151 0.88 20.17 23.70
N ASP A 152 1.83 19.24 23.54
CA ASP A 152 3.12 19.52 22.92
C ASP A 152 3.54 18.36 22.01
N SER A 153 3.95 18.70 20.79
CA SER A 153 4.44 17.75 19.80
C SER A 153 5.56 18.33 18.95
N HIS A 154 6.27 17.46 18.23
CA HIS A 154 7.18 17.83 17.15
C HIS A 154 6.33 18.10 15.89
N SER A 155 5.89 19.33 15.72
CA SER A 155 4.97 19.76 14.65
C SER A 155 5.63 19.85 13.27
N ASP A 156 6.96 19.87 13.22
CA ASP A 156 7.82 19.92 12.03
C ASP A 156 8.35 18.55 11.60
N ALA A 157 7.92 17.49 12.29
CA ALA A 157 8.34 16.12 11.95
C ALA A 157 7.94 15.74 10.52
N ARG A 158 8.89 15.14 9.78
CA ARG A 158 8.70 14.73 8.40
C ARG A 158 8.84 13.22 8.25
N ILE A 159 8.04 12.66 7.37
CA ILE A 159 8.15 11.27 6.93
C ILE A 159 8.98 11.29 5.65
N LYS A 160 10.20 10.78 5.76
CA LYS A 160 11.16 10.76 4.67
C LYS A 160 10.65 9.93 3.50
N PHE A 161 10.09 8.75 3.81
CA PHE A 161 9.61 7.82 2.80
C PHE A 161 8.35 7.05 3.28
N LEU A 162 7.36 6.93 2.40
CA LEU A 162 6.19 6.07 2.59
C LEU A 162 6.05 5.13 1.39
N GLY A 163 6.43 3.86 1.56
CA GLY A 163 6.34 2.83 0.54
C GLY A 163 5.17 1.88 0.79
N VAL A 164 4.23 1.80 -0.16
CA VAL A 164 3.06 0.95 -0.01
C VAL A 164 2.84 0.05 -1.22
N TRP A 165 2.40 -1.19 -0.95
CA TRP A 165 1.99 -2.16 -1.98
C TRP A 165 0.49 -2.33 -1.93
N ASP A 166 -0.14 -2.13 -3.06
CA ASP A 166 -1.54 -2.37 -3.40
C ASP A 166 -2.50 -2.08 -2.24
N THR A 167 -2.55 -0.81 -1.82
CA THR A 167 -3.39 -0.33 -0.72
C THR A 167 -4.84 -0.66 -1.01
N VAL A 168 -5.46 -1.51 -0.19
CA VAL A 168 -6.91 -1.70 -0.22
C VAL A 168 -7.52 -1.01 0.98
N GLY A 169 -8.67 -0.34 0.78
CA GLY A 169 -9.36 0.39 1.85
C GLY A 169 -9.73 -0.54 3.01
N ALA A 170 -9.87 0.02 4.21
CA ALA A 170 -10.36 -0.73 5.39
C ALA A 170 -11.74 -1.35 5.16
N LEU A 171 -12.38 -0.94 4.09
CA LEU A 171 -13.71 -1.33 3.71
C LEU A 171 -13.75 -2.58 2.84
N GLY A 172 -12.82 -3.40 2.61
CA GLY A 172 -12.99 -4.66 1.86
C GLY A 172 -14.40 -5.32 1.99
N VAL A 173 -15.39 -4.52 2.35
CA VAL A 173 -16.79 -4.81 2.59
C VAL A 173 -17.61 -4.07 1.54
N PRO A 174 -18.41 -4.79 0.74
CA PRO A 174 -19.25 -4.21 -0.30
C PRO A 174 -20.10 -3.05 0.23
N PRO A 175 -20.29 -1.97 -0.55
CA PRO A 175 -21.25 -0.92 -0.22
C PRO A 175 -22.64 -1.54 -0.01
N GLY A 176 -23.15 -1.51 1.22
CA GLY A 176 -24.49 -2.05 1.56
C GLY A 176 -24.52 -3.05 2.72
N LEU A 177 -23.38 -3.60 3.14
CA LEU A 177 -23.32 -4.50 4.30
C LEU A 177 -23.12 -3.77 5.65
N PHE A 178 -22.74 -2.49 5.63
CA PHE A 178 -22.73 -1.67 6.84
C PHE A 178 -23.98 -0.77 6.94
N PRO A 179 -24.50 -0.54 8.16
CA PRO A 179 -25.39 0.57 8.40
C PRO A 179 -24.70 1.88 7.97
N ALA A 180 -25.44 2.76 7.28
CA ALA A 180 -24.92 3.98 6.65
C ALA A 180 -24.12 4.93 7.60
N GLY A 181 -24.21 4.74 8.92
CA GLY A 181 -23.45 5.46 9.93
C GLY A 181 -21.97 5.02 10.04
N ASN A 182 -21.67 3.74 9.80
CA ASN A 182 -20.30 3.21 9.98
C ASN A 182 -19.43 3.41 8.73
N ALA A 183 -20.03 3.46 7.54
CA ALA A 183 -19.29 3.72 6.29
C ALA A 183 -18.57 5.08 6.33
N ARG A 184 -19.15 6.11 6.94
CA ARG A 184 -18.50 7.42 7.13
C ARG A 184 -17.33 7.38 8.12
N GLN A 185 -17.39 6.49 9.10
CA GLN A 185 -16.35 6.34 10.13
C GLN A 185 -15.07 5.70 9.57
N PHE A 186 -15.19 4.93 8.48
CA PHE A 186 -14.11 4.28 7.77
C PHE A 186 -13.76 4.96 6.42
N ALA A 187 -14.66 5.77 5.86
CA ALA A 187 -14.37 6.65 4.71
C ALA A 187 -13.39 7.79 5.04
N PHE A 188 -12.94 7.85 6.30
CA PHE A 188 -11.99 8.77 6.86
C PHE A 188 -10.62 8.78 6.15
N HIS A 189 -10.30 7.76 5.42
CA HIS A 189 -8.99 7.53 4.92
C HIS A 189 -8.82 8.09 3.52
N ASN A 190 -8.10 9.12 3.56
CA ASN A 190 -7.78 10.04 2.53
C ASN A 190 -7.07 9.39 1.34
N THR A 191 -7.60 9.64 0.19
CA THR A 191 -6.93 9.38 -1.08
C THR A 191 -5.84 10.42 -1.39
N SER A 192 -5.80 11.55 -0.67
CA SER A 192 -4.80 12.61 -0.86
C SER A 192 -3.51 12.31 -0.06
N PRO A 193 -2.34 12.69 -0.58
CA PRO A 193 -1.09 12.63 0.17
C PRO A 193 -1.11 13.59 1.35
N CYS A 194 -0.43 13.24 2.45
CA CYS A 194 -0.33 14.12 3.61
C CYS A 194 0.87 15.07 3.51
N ALA A 195 0.76 16.26 4.12
CA ALA A 195 1.79 17.30 4.04
C ALA A 195 3.08 16.96 4.80
N ALA A 196 3.03 16.04 5.77
CA ALA A 196 4.21 15.62 6.52
C ALA A 196 5.13 14.67 5.74
N MET A 197 4.68 14.13 4.60
CA MET A 197 5.45 13.21 3.77
C MET A 197 6.36 13.96 2.80
N GLU A 198 7.57 13.44 2.55
CA GLU A 198 8.47 13.94 1.52
C GLU A 198 8.32 13.12 0.23
N HIS A 199 8.43 11.80 0.31
CA HIS A 199 8.32 10.91 -0.83
C HIS A 199 7.37 9.74 -0.56
N GLY A 200 6.40 9.52 -1.46
CA GLY A 200 5.44 8.42 -1.42
C GLY A 200 5.53 7.53 -2.65
N CYS A 201 5.73 6.24 -2.45
CA CYS A 201 5.77 5.24 -3.50
C CYS A 201 4.65 4.21 -3.34
N HIS A 202 3.87 3.96 -4.40
CA HIS A 202 2.77 3.02 -4.41
C HIS A 202 2.92 2.01 -5.56
N ALA A 203 3.17 0.76 -5.23
CA ALA A 203 3.15 -0.33 -6.19
C ALA A 203 1.73 -0.89 -6.30
N LEU A 204 1.17 -0.97 -7.51
CA LEU A 204 -0.22 -1.31 -7.82
C LEU A 204 -0.31 -2.57 -8.67
N ALA A 205 -1.28 -3.43 -8.38
CA ALA A 205 -1.55 -4.66 -9.13
C ALA A 205 -2.48 -4.38 -10.33
N ILE A 206 -2.08 -4.82 -11.54
CA ILE A 206 -2.91 -4.68 -12.74
C ILE A 206 -4.02 -5.74 -12.76
N ASP A 207 -3.69 -6.97 -12.42
CA ASP A 207 -4.52 -8.14 -12.67
C ASP A 207 -5.27 -8.63 -11.41
N GLU A 208 -5.51 -7.74 -10.44
CA GLU A 208 -6.40 -8.01 -9.33
C GLU A 208 -7.85 -7.74 -9.74
N HIS A 209 -8.67 -8.79 -9.74
CA HIS A 209 -10.05 -8.73 -10.25
C HIS A 209 -11.13 -8.89 -9.18
N ARG A 210 -10.77 -9.15 -7.92
CA ARG A 210 -11.70 -9.25 -6.82
C ARG A 210 -12.31 -7.89 -6.50
N HIS A 211 -13.64 -7.84 -6.36
CA HIS A 211 -14.37 -6.62 -6.10
C HIS A 211 -13.95 -5.92 -4.79
N ASP A 212 -13.67 -6.71 -3.75
CA ASP A 212 -13.31 -6.19 -2.44
C ASP A 212 -11.84 -5.71 -2.34
N PHE A 213 -11.07 -5.88 -3.41
CA PHE A 213 -9.67 -5.49 -3.49
C PHE A 213 -9.42 -4.27 -4.39
N VAL A 214 -10.40 -3.37 -4.49
CA VAL A 214 -10.20 -2.12 -5.23
C VAL A 214 -9.12 -1.25 -4.57
N PRO A 215 -8.17 -0.70 -5.37
CA PRO A 215 -7.03 0.00 -4.81
C PRO A 215 -7.41 1.42 -4.37
N THR A 216 -6.77 1.91 -3.32
CA THR A 216 -6.90 3.29 -2.89
C THR A 216 -5.72 4.11 -3.43
N LEU A 217 -5.85 4.69 -4.63
CA LEU A 217 -4.81 5.52 -5.23
C LEU A 217 -4.68 6.86 -4.49
N TRP A 218 -3.51 7.49 -4.59
CA TRP A 218 -3.36 8.90 -4.25
C TRP A 218 -3.94 9.78 -5.35
N THR A 219 -4.76 10.76 -4.92
CA THR A 219 -5.46 11.68 -5.80
C THR A 219 -5.07 13.13 -5.51
N GLU A 220 -5.22 14.00 -6.51
CA GLU A 220 -4.96 15.44 -6.36
C GLU A 220 -5.91 16.11 -5.35
N PRO A 221 -5.45 17.20 -4.70
CA PRO A 221 -4.15 17.85 -4.88
C PRO A 221 -3.03 17.21 -4.06
N ALA A 222 -1.81 17.18 -4.61
CA ALA A 222 -0.62 16.89 -3.82
C ALA A 222 -0.17 18.14 -3.05
N PRO A 223 0.21 18.03 -1.76
CA PRO A 223 0.80 19.14 -1.03
C PRO A 223 2.15 19.56 -1.66
N ALA A 224 2.48 20.86 -1.54
CA ALA A 224 3.73 21.40 -2.05
C ALA A 224 4.95 20.69 -1.44
N GLY A 225 5.90 20.28 -2.26
CA GLY A 225 7.13 19.60 -1.83
C GLY A 225 6.95 18.11 -1.49
N VAL A 226 5.80 17.52 -1.77
CA VAL A 226 5.56 16.08 -1.65
C VAL A 226 5.71 15.43 -3.03
N GLU A 227 6.61 14.46 -3.13
CA GLU A 227 6.80 13.65 -4.33
C GLU A 227 5.98 12.37 -4.23
N ILE A 228 5.24 12.02 -5.30
CA ILE A 228 4.42 10.81 -5.38
C ILE A 228 4.75 10.04 -6.64
N GLU A 229 4.97 8.74 -6.49
CA GLU A 229 5.04 7.81 -7.60
C GLU A 229 4.05 6.66 -7.39
N GLN A 230 3.15 6.42 -8.35
CA GLN A 230 2.22 5.30 -8.36
C GLN A 230 2.51 4.44 -9.58
N VAL A 231 2.98 3.21 -9.35
CA VAL A 231 3.51 2.38 -10.43
C VAL A 231 2.75 1.06 -10.50
N TRP A 232 2.23 0.76 -11.69
CA TRP A 232 1.48 -0.45 -11.98
C TRP A 232 2.40 -1.61 -12.37
N PHE A 233 2.19 -2.76 -11.74
CA PHE A 233 2.93 -4.00 -11.97
C PHE A 233 1.99 -5.11 -12.42
N THR A 234 2.52 -6.08 -13.17
CA THR A 234 1.78 -7.27 -13.59
C THR A 234 1.42 -8.14 -12.40
N GLY A 235 0.26 -8.76 -12.47
CA GLY A 235 -0.19 -9.78 -11.54
C GLY A 235 -1.25 -9.30 -10.57
N ALA A 236 -1.73 -10.23 -9.74
CA ALA A 236 -2.71 -10.00 -8.71
C ALA A 236 -2.11 -9.33 -7.47
N HIS A 237 -2.95 -9.03 -6.48
CA HIS A 237 -2.59 -8.41 -5.21
C HIS A 237 -1.34 -9.03 -4.54
N GLY A 238 -1.30 -10.36 -4.44
CA GLY A 238 -0.16 -11.08 -3.88
C GLY A 238 1.05 -11.16 -4.82
N ASP A 239 0.89 -11.01 -6.14
CA ASP A 239 2.00 -10.87 -7.08
C ASP A 239 2.72 -9.53 -6.96
N VAL A 240 2.08 -8.54 -6.34
CA VAL A 240 2.67 -7.23 -6.09
C VAL A 240 3.12 -7.07 -4.64
N GLY A 241 2.35 -7.53 -3.67
CA GLY A 241 2.65 -7.39 -2.25
C GLY A 241 3.37 -8.58 -1.61
N GLY A 242 3.50 -9.69 -2.32
CA GLY A 242 4.00 -10.96 -1.76
C GLY A 242 2.87 -11.78 -1.12
N GLY A 243 3.24 -12.92 -0.53
CA GLY A 243 2.29 -13.82 0.15
C GLY A 243 1.92 -15.06 -0.68
N TYR A 244 2.39 -15.21 -1.90
CA TYR A 244 2.30 -16.46 -2.66
C TYR A 244 3.61 -17.25 -2.59
N VAL A 245 3.52 -18.57 -2.67
CA VAL A 245 4.68 -19.47 -2.71
C VAL A 245 5.56 -19.16 -3.93
N THR A 246 4.94 -19.02 -5.11
CA THR A 246 5.62 -18.57 -6.33
C THR A 246 5.64 -17.05 -6.34
N ARG A 247 6.77 -16.46 -5.99
CA ARG A 247 6.89 -15.01 -5.73
C ARG A 247 7.76 -14.23 -6.72
N ALA A 248 8.16 -14.84 -7.83
CA ALA A 248 9.09 -14.19 -8.77
C ALA A 248 8.53 -12.89 -9.37
N LEU A 249 7.21 -12.73 -9.53
CA LEU A 249 6.60 -11.45 -9.90
C LEU A 249 6.65 -10.44 -8.75
N ALA A 250 6.42 -10.85 -7.50
CA ALA A 250 6.47 -9.98 -6.34
C ALA A 250 7.89 -9.45 -6.03
N ASP A 251 8.92 -10.11 -6.54
CA ASP A 251 10.30 -9.66 -6.45
C ASP A 251 10.53 -8.34 -7.20
N ILE A 252 9.81 -8.10 -8.28
CA ILE A 252 9.96 -6.90 -9.11
C ILE A 252 9.54 -5.63 -8.33
N PRO A 253 8.30 -5.53 -7.82
CA PRO A 253 7.91 -4.37 -7.00
C PRO A 253 8.64 -4.29 -5.66
N LEU A 254 9.15 -5.41 -5.12
CA LEU A 254 10.02 -5.37 -3.94
C LEU A 254 11.35 -4.66 -4.23
N VAL A 255 12.03 -5.07 -5.30
CA VAL A 255 13.30 -4.45 -5.70
C VAL A 255 13.13 -3.00 -6.09
N TRP A 256 12.05 -2.67 -6.81
CA TRP A 256 11.72 -1.28 -7.14
C TRP A 256 11.57 -0.44 -5.86
N MET A 257 10.75 -0.89 -4.90
CA MET A 257 10.51 -0.19 -3.65
C MET A 257 11.77 -0.07 -2.79
N ALA A 258 12.57 -1.13 -2.72
CA ALA A 258 13.83 -1.14 -1.98
C ALA A 258 14.83 -0.09 -2.53
N LYS A 259 14.96 0.00 -3.86
CA LYS A 259 15.80 1.02 -4.50
C LYS A 259 15.30 2.45 -4.23
N LYS A 260 13.97 2.67 -4.25
CA LYS A 260 13.40 3.99 -3.93
C LYS A 260 13.69 4.38 -2.48
N ALA A 261 13.47 3.47 -1.54
CA ALA A 261 13.79 3.73 -0.13
C ALA A 261 15.28 3.95 0.12
N GLU A 262 16.15 3.24 -0.60
CA GLU A 262 17.62 3.42 -0.52
C GLU A 262 18.06 4.78 -1.09
N GLN A 263 17.44 5.26 -2.17
CA GLN A 263 17.66 6.61 -2.70
C GLN A 263 17.32 7.70 -1.67
N ASP A 264 16.33 7.45 -0.81
CA ASP A 264 15.97 8.33 0.31
C ASP A 264 16.77 8.07 1.59
N GLY A 265 17.79 7.20 1.51
CA GLY A 265 18.76 6.99 2.55
C GLY A 265 18.51 5.78 3.46
N LEU A 266 17.52 4.91 3.20
CA LEU A 266 17.38 3.67 3.97
C LEU A 266 18.55 2.72 3.69
N ALA A 267 19.10 2.12 4.74
CA ALA A 267 20.21 1.17 4.59
C ALA A 267 19.67 -0.27 4.59
N LEU A 268 19.92 -0.98 3.49
CA LEU A 268 19.41 -2.33 3.24
C LEU A 268 20.55 -3.34 3.04
N ASP A 269 20.35 -4.54 3.58
CA ASP A 269 21.14 -5.71 3.26
C ASP A 269 20.64 -6.40 1.99
N TRP A 270 21.25 -6.10 0.87
CA TRP A 270 20.89 -6.68 -0.42
C TRP A 270 21.12 -8.19 -0.50
N THR A 271 21.84 -8.80 0.44
CA THR A 271 21.93 -10.27 0.49
C THR A 271 20.63 -10.93 0.93
N CYS A 272 19.75 -10.18 1.59
CA CYS A 272 18.40 -10.60 2.01
C CYS A 272 17.30 -10.31 0.96
N LEU A 273 17.64 -9.62 -0.14
CA LEU A 273 16.73 -9.20 -1.19
C LEU A 273 17.04 -9.93 -2.51
N PRO A 274 16.07 -10.00 -3.45
CA PRO A 274 16.33 -10.53 -4.78
C PRO A 274 17.39 -9.70 -5.51
N ASN A 275 18.26 -10.38 -6.26
CA ASN A 275 19.22 -9.68 -7.09
C ASN A 275 18.48 -8.93 -8.22
N PRO A 276 18.69 -7.61 -8.38
CA PRO A 276 18.06 -6.82 -9.43
C PRO A 276 18.28 -7.33 -10.87
N THR A 277 19.36 -8.08 -11.10
CA THR A 277 19.67 -8.65 -12.42
C THR A 277 18.92 -9.93 -12.75
N ASP A 278 18.33 -10.58 -11.74
CA ASP A 278 17.74 -11.92 -11.88
C ASP A 278 16.19 -11.89 -11.89
N LEU A 279 15.59 -10.70 -12.00
CA LEU A 279 14.15 -10.51 -11.98
C LEU A 279 13.47 -11.13 -13.21
N GLN A 280 12.39 -11.84 -12.99
CA GLN A 280 11.69 -12.65 -14.00
C GLN A 280 10.35 -12.04 -14.39
N ASN A 281 10.34 -11.11 -15.35
CA ASN A 281 9.12 -10.45 -15.83
C ASN A 281 8.13 -11.39 -16.55
N LEU A 282 8.56 -12.59 -16.97
CA LEU A 282 7.71 -13.62 -17.57
C LEU A 282 7.35 -14.74 -16.58
N ALA A 283 7.67 -14.59 -15.30
CA ALA A 283 7.28 -15.55 -14.28
C ALA A 283 5.75 -15.74 -14.22
N PRO A 284 5.27 -16.88 -13.72
CA PRO A 284 3.83 -17.12 -13.57
C PRO A 284 3.13 -16.05 -12.76
N SER A 285 1.96 -15.59 -13.24
CA SER A 285 1.03 -14.72 -12.49
C SER A 285 -0.09 -15.57 -11.88
N HIS A 286 -0.68 -15.08 -10.79
CA HIS A 286 -1.78 -15.77 -10.12
C HIS A 286 -3.15 -15.23 -10.56
N ASP A 287 -4.11 -16.15 -10.73
CA ASP A 287 -5.51 -15.80 -10.91
C ASP A 287 -6.15 -15.54 -9.54
N SER A 288 -6.33 -14.26 -9.19
CA SER A 288 -6.87 -13.83 -7.90
C SER A 288 -8.31 -14.29 -7.63
N SER A 289 -9.06 -14.62 -8.69
CA SER A 289 -10.44 -15.12 -8.61
C SER A 289 -10.50 -16.65 -8.55
N SER A 290 -9.39 -17.34 -8.28
CA SER A 290 -9.37 -18.78 -8.02
C SER A 290 -9.72 -19.11 -6.57
N GLY A 291 -10.08 -20.36 -6.28
CA GLY A 291 -10.35 -20.83 -4.92
C GLY A 291 -11.62 -20.25 -4.30
N LEU A 292 -11.53 -19.73 -3.09
CA LEU A 292 -12.66 -19.18 -2.32
C LEU A 292 -13.36 -17.99 -3.01
N PHE A 293 -12.64 -17.27 -3.86
CA PHE A 293 -13.14 -16.11 -4.61
C PHE A 293 -13.64 -16.47 -6.02
N SER A 294 -13.97 -17.74 -6.26
CA SER A 294 -14.44 -18.21 -7.58
C SER A 294 -15.70 -17.51 -8.10
N PHE A 295 -16.50 -16.89 -7.21
CA PHE A 295 -17.66 -16.09 -7.60
C PHE A 295 -17.26 -14.78 -8.32
N ASP A 296 -16.11 -14.18 -8.00
CA ASP A 296 -15.63 -12.96 -8.67
C ASP A 296 -15.30 -13.18 -10.16
N ARG A 297 -15.09 -14.44 -10.59
CA ARG A 297 -14.95 -14.78 -12.02
C ARG A 297 -16.19 -14.44 -12.84
N PHE A 298 -17.36 -14.44 -12.24
CA PHE A 298 -18.61 -14.10 -12.93
C PHE A 298 -18.84 -12.59 -13.02
N SER A 299 -18.20 -11.81 -12.13
CA SER A 299 -18.32 -10.36 -12.08
C SER A 299 -16.97 -9.71 -11.74
N PRO A 300 -15.93 -9.90 -12.57
CA PRO A 300 -14.61 -9.37 -12.28
C PRO A 300 -14.61 -7.84 -12.30
N THR A 301 -13.82 -7.26 -11.41
CA THR A 301 -13.57 -5.82 -11.36
C THR A 301 -12.22 -5.53 -12.03
N PHE A 302 -12.24 -4.72 -13.07
CA PHE A 302 -11.05 -4.26 -13.75
C PHE A 302 -10.63 -2.88 -13.21
N ARG A 303 -9.35 -2.64 -13.09
CA ARG A 303 -8.77 -1.38 -12.60
C ARG A 303 -8.42 -0.51 -13.79
N GLU A 304 -8.81 0.74 -13.78
CA GLU A 304 -8.39 1.73 -14.77
C GLU A 304 -6.92 2.09 -14.53
N VAL A 305 -6.06 1.84 -15.52
CA VAL A 305 -4.62 2.11 -15.46
C VAL A 305 -4.32 3.42 -16.20
N LEU A 306 -3.51 4.30 -15.59
CA LEU A 306 -3.16 5.62 -16.13
C LEU A 306 -4.39 6.48 -16.49
N GLN A 307 -5.48 6.32 -15.78
CA GLN A 307 -6.75 7.03 -16.04
C GLN A 307 -7.29 6.81 -17.46
N LYS A 308 -6.99 5.65 -18.06
CA LYS A 308 -7.45 5.29 -19.40
C LYS A 308 -8.65 4.36 -19.30
N PRO A 309 -9.88 4.87 -19.49
CA PRO A 309 -11.08 4.06 -19.47
C PRO A 309 -11.14 3.11 -20.65
N PHE A 310 -11.84 2.00 -20.48
CA PHE A 310 -12.20 1.06 -21.53
C PHE A 310 -13.60 0.49 -21.28
N GLU A 311 -14.18 -0.08 -22.33
CA GLU A 311 -15.50 -0.68 -22.22
C GLU A 311 -15.39 -2.07 -21.56
N VAL A 312 -16.24 -2.31 -20.59
CA VAL A 312 -16.45 -3.61 -19.95
C VAL A 312 -17.78 -4.18 -20.39
N SER A 313 -17.92 -5.50 -20.45
CA SER A 313 -19.10 -6.17 -20.94
C SER A 313 -19.77 -7.07 -19.89
N GLY A 314 -21.08 -7.26 -20.03
CA GLY A 314 -21.85 -8.16 -19.17
C GLY A 314 -21.81 -7.74 -17.70
N PHE A 315 -21.35 -8.64 -16.82
CA PHE A 315 -21.26 -8.41 -15.38
C PHE A 315 -19.89 -7.85 -14.94
N GLN A 316 -19.01 -7.53 -15.87
CA GLN A 316 -17.71 -6.90 -15.58
C GLN A 316 -17.90 -5.49 -15.03
N ARG A 317 -17.00 -5.08 -14.14
CA ARG A 317 -16.98 -3.74 -13.54
C ARG A 317 -15.68 -3.03 -13.87
N LEU A 318 -15.73 -1.72 -14.05
CA LEU A 318 -14.54 -0.87 -14.17
C LEU A 318 -14.43 -0.01 -12.90
N TYR A 319 -13.29 -0.12 -12.24
CA TYR A 319 -12.96 0.72 -11.09
C TYR A 319 -12.11 1.92 -11.52
N ALA A 320 -12.54 3.09 -11.10
CA ALA A 320 -11.78 4.34 -11.10
C ALA A 320 -12.01 5.05 -9.75
N PRO A 321 -11.06 5.85 -9.24
CA PRO A 321 -11.28 6.66 -8.06
C PRO A 321 -12.41 7.66 -8.27
N LEU A 322 -13.37 7.69 -7.35
CA LEU A 322 -14.52 8.59 -7.39
C LEU A 322 -14.63 9.39 -6.09
N ASP A 323 -15.11 10.63 -6.18
CA ASP A 323 -15.51 11.42 -5.01
C ASP A 323 -16.87 10.94 -4.43
N GLY A 324 -17.29 11.54 -3.31
CA GLY A 324 -18.57 11.22 -2.68
C GLY A 324 -19.82 11.54 -3.52
N ASN A 325 -19.67 12.24 -4.64
CA ASN A 325 -20.73 12.58 -5.60
C ASN A 325 -20.68 11.71 -6.87
N GLY A 326 -19.72 10.78 -6.95
CA GLY A 326 -19.52 9.90 -8.10
C GLY A 326 -18.72 10.53 -9.25
N ASN A 327 -18.06 11.67 -9.04
CA ASN A 327 -17.18 12.26 -10.04
C ASN A 327 -15.79 11.62 -9.98
N ARG A 328 -15.15 11.44 -11.13
CA ARG A 328 -13.78 10.91 -11.20
C ARG A 328 -12.79 11.84 -10.52
N LEU A 329 -11.96 11.27 -9.66
CA LEU A 329 -10.82 11.96 -9.07
C LEU A 329 -9.60 11.83 -9.97
N GLN A 330 -8.82 12.91 -10.06
CA GLN A 330 -7.55 12.92 -10.75
C GLN A 330 -6.49 12.25 -9.89
N THR A 331 -5.84 11.22 -10.42
CA THR A 331 -4.75 10.52 -9.74
C THR A 331 -3.40 11.21 -9.98
N ILE A 332 -2.45 10.98 -9.07
CA ILE A 332 -1.14 11.65 -9.11
C ILE A 332 -0.10 10.70 -9.73
N ASN A 333 0.60 11.16 -10.75
CA ASN A 333 1.82 10.57 -11.31
C ASN A 333 1.80 9.04 -11.43
N GLU A 334 0.75 8.51 -12.08
CA GLU A 334 0.70 7.09 -12.40
C GLU A 334 1.68 6.74 -13.53
N LYS A 335 2.36 5.61 -13.39
CA LYS A 335 3.25 5.02 -14.41
C LYS A 335 3.03 3.51 -14.48
N VAL A 336 3.50 2.91 -15.56
CA VAL A 336 3.56 1.45 -15.72
C VAL A 336 5.02 1.03 -15.62
N HIS A 337 5.32 0.02 -14.81
CA HIS A 337 6.69 -0.49 -14.70
C HIS A 337 7.17 -1.12 -16.02
N ARG A 338 8.45 -0.95 -16.36
CA ARG A 338 9.04 -1.47 -17.61
C ARG A 338 8.86 -2.99 -17.80
N SER A 339 8.80 -3.77 -16.70
CA SER A 339 8.53 -5.21 -16.75
C SER A 339 7.17 -5.54 -17.38
N VAL A 340 6.15 -4.70 -17.17
CA VAL A 340 4.80 -4.86 -17.76
C VAL A 340 4.88 -4.68 -19.27
N VAL A 341 5.56 -3.64 -19.73
CA VAL A 341 5.78 -3.38 -21.15
C VAL A 341 6.52 -4.55 -21.82
N SER A 342 7.54 -5.07 -21.16
CA SER A 342 8.33 -6.21 -21.64
C SER A 342 7.53 -7.52 -21.68
N ARG A 343 6.53 -7.69 -20.80
CA ARG A 343 5.66 -8.87 -20.71
C ARG A 343 4.49 -8.81 -21.70
N TYR A 344 3.99 -7.62 -21.99
CA TYR A 344 2.78 -7.45 -22.82
C TYR A 344 2.93 -8.13 -24.17
N ARG A 345 1.92 -8.93 -24.56
CA ARG A 345 1.89 -9.78 -25.76
C ARG A 345 2.98 -10.86 -25.84
N LYS A 346 3.50 -11.28 -24.69
CA LYS A 346 4.40 -12.44 -24.60
C LYS A 346 3.69 -13.64 -24.00
N PRO A 347 4.12 -14.88 -24.35
CA PRO A 347 3.65 -16.06 -23.64
C PRO A 347 4.01 -15.97 -22.16
N ALA A 348 3.03 -16.20 -21.30
CA ALA A 348 3.21 -16.20 -19.86
C ALA A 348 2.35 -17.27 -19.20
N SER A 349 2.80 -17.81 -18.10
CA SER A 349 2.07 -18.80 -17.32
C SER A 349 1.13 -18.15 -16.32
N ILE A 350 -0.01 -18.81 -16.06
CA ILE A 350 -1.00 -18.40 -15.05
C ILE A 350 -1.19 -19.58 -14.10
N CYS A 351 -1.14 -19.34 -12.80
CA CYS A 351 -1.39 -20.33 -11.76
C CYS A 351 -2.57 -19.95 -10.86
N SER A 352 -3.12 -20.94 -10.18
CA SER A 352 -4.13 -20.74 -9.14
C SER A 352 -3.46 -20.32 -7.83
N VAL A 353 -4.11 -19.48 -7.03
CA VAL A 353 -3.64 -19.09 -5.70
C VAL A 353 -3.64 -20.25 -4.69
N ASP A 354 -4.49 -21.27 -4.91
CA ASP A 354 -4.70 -22.38 -3.96
C ASP A 354 -3.95 -23.66 -4.33
N LYS A 355 -3.29 -23.73 -5.49
CA LYS A 355 -2.68 -24.99 -5.98
C LYS A 355 -1.30 -24.73 -6.55
N ASP A 356 -0.31 -25.26 -5.88
CA ASP A 356 1.03 -25.41 -6.44
C ASP A 356 0.95 -26.24 -7.72
N GLY A 357 1.39 -25.66 -8.84
CA GLY A 357 1.72 -26.39 -10.05
C GLY A 357 0.66 -26.55 -11.13
N THR A 358 -0.51 -25.89 -11.07
CA THR A 358 -1.42 -25.85 -12.22
C THR A 358 -1.15 -24.60 -13.05
N PHE A 359 -0.22 -24.70 -14.00
CA PHE A 359 0.14 -23.60 -14.90
C PHE A 359 -0.63 -23.75 -16.21
N GLY A 360 -1.49 -22.80 -16.53
CA GLY A 360 -1.90 -22.49 -17.88
C GLY A 360 -0.85 -21.62 -18.57
N SER A 361 -0.79 -21.61 -19.88
CA SER A 361 0.02 -20.66 -20.64
C SER A 361 -0.88 -19.90 -21.60
N ALA A 362 -0.77 -18.60 -21.60
CA ALA A 362 -1.49 -17.72 -22.50
C ALA A 362 -0.62 -16.52 -22.90
N ILE A 363 -0.99 -15.84 -23.99
CA ILE A 363 -0.41 -14.54 -24.30
C ILE A 363 -0.90 -13.53 -23.24
N TYR A 364 0.01 -12.81 -22.61
CA TYR A 364 -0.36 -11.80 -21.62
C TYR A 364 -0.93 -10.55 -22.31
N GLU A 365 -2.23 -10.42 -22.27
CA GLU A 365 -3.00 -9.30 -22.81
C GLU A 365 -4.09 -8.90 -21.81
N SER A 366 -3.69 -8.27 -20.69
CA SER A 366 -4.66 -7.77 -19.71
C SER A 366 -5.55 -6.69 -20.33
N LEU A 367 -6.88 -6.79 -20.12
CA LEU A 367 -7.84 -5.81 -20.62
C LEU A 367 -7.56 -4.40 -20.09
N ASN A 368 -7.04 -4.28 -18.89
CA ASN A 368 -6.65 -3.03 -18.25
C ASN A 368 -5.59 -2.27 -19.05
N LEU A 369 -4.79 -2.99 -19.83
CA LEU A 369 -3.69 -2.43 -20.63
C LEU A 369 -4.09 -2.14 -22.08
N SER A 370 -5.24 -2.63 -22.54
CA SER A 370 -5.67 -2.46 -23.94
C SER A 370 -5.72 -1.00 -24.40
N PRO A 371 -6.15 -0.01 -23.61
CA PRO A 371 -6.13 1.39 -24.01
C PRO A 371 -4.73 1.99 -24.12
N LEU A 372 -3.74 1.37 -23.46
CA LEU A 372 -2.36 1.86 -23.43
C LEU A 372 -1.54 1.39 -24.63
N PHE A 373 -1.96 0.29 -25.28
CA PHE A 373 -1.26 -0.33 -26.41
C PHE A 373 -2.17 -0.47 -27.63
N PRO A 374 -2.70 0.63 -28.20
CA PRO A 374 -3.59 0.56 -29.35
C PRO A 374 -2.86 0.00 -30.58
N GLY A 375 -3.35 -1.07 -31.15
CA GLY A 375 -2.73 -1.74 -32.32
C GLY A 375 -1.33 -2.27 -32.01
N SER A 376 -0.33 -1.84 -32.79
CA SER A 376 1.10 -2.15 -32.56
C SER A 376 1.84 -1.01 -31.81
N GLY A 377 1.11 -0.07 -31.23
CA GLY A 377 1.68 1.10 -30.54
C GLY A 377 2.51 0.73 -29.31
N THR A 378 3.45 1.61 -29.00
CA THR A 378 4.26 1.55 -27.77
C THR A 378 3.80 2.61 -26.79
N LEU A 379 3.89 2.32 -25.50
CA LEU A 379 3.62 3.29 -24.44
C LEU A 379 4.69 4.41 -24.48
N ALA A 380 4.27 5.65 -24.23
CA ALA A 380 5.20 6.78 -24.16
C ALA A 380 6.19 6.58 -23.00
N GLU A 381 7.46 6.88 -23.22
CA GLU A 381 8.53 6.68 -22.21
C GLU A 381 8.23 7.42 -20.89
N ALA A 382 7.60 8.60 -20.95
CA ALA A 382 7.20 9.36 -19.77
C ALA A 382 6.17 8.63 -18.87
N ALA A 383 5.45 7.65 -19.41
CA ALA A 383 4.48 6.81 -18.66
C ALA A 383 5.10 5.51 -18.15
N ILE A 384 6.42 5.31 -18.33
CA ILE A 384 7.13 4.10 -17.89
C ILE A 384 7.99 4.43 -16.67
N ALA A 385 7.98 3.54 -15.67
CA ALA A 385 8.90 3.54 -14.53
C ALA A 385 9.93 2.42 -14.68
N ASP A 386 11.14 2.65 -14.15
CA ASP A 386 12.25 1.69 -14.07
C ASP A 386 12.43 1.15 -12.66
#